data_5b93e06d5c8d8b6f7554ab9ebb65e22f
#
_entry.id   5b93e06d5c8d8b6f7554ab9ebb65e22f
#
_cell.length_a   1.000
_cell.length_b   1.000
_cell.length_c   1.000
_cell.angle_alpha   90.00
_cell.angle_beta   90.00
_cell.angle_gamma   90.00
#
_symmetry.space_group_name_H-M   'P 1'
#
loop_
_entity.id
_entity.type
_entity.pdbx_description
1 polymer ?
#
loop_
_entity_poly.entity_id
_entity_poly.type
_entity_poly.pdbx_seq_one_letter_code
_entity_poly.pdbx_strand_id
1 'polypeptide(L)'
;MIRLLPHSSSKVLLCLSGVFFACFSQAQDLIIPEPALQSAIARSLGVSEQKLSKSLVENKLIRLQANDVGIRDLRGLEHAKNLESLVLRDNLIDDLSPIHDLSKIKNLDLSGNRLTSLSSFSLLQSTALRILNLSRNRLLGLSGIDRFPALAQLDVSSNALIDLEGVRNLKGLVNLYAQGNQLGRVEAFVDRNRNKEFDPDEPFTDESGNGKRETDPLGEIADLPKLASLHLYDNRISQLGLLTELPELHTLLLSGNLIESVSPLSKLESLKILALGNNRIHTLDGLGELAKLERLNLSENQICDLRILRELSQLTQLDLNSNLLTDLTDLSNLRNLQTLGLSRNLIRDPSPVIQIQGLRRLTLSFNQIPTDQSKYKDLFREAEARGVYLNVRSQTDFRPRPYNLVRSLIGHSSSNASLGDYLRLNGYPRLIELFLDQKIKPDDLDTACLAWEDALKFGKSLSTIPFPGK
;
A
#
# COMPACT_ATOMS: atom_id res chain seq x y z
N MET A 1 85.52 44.86 -16.69
CA MET A 1 85.88 46.27 -16.57
C MET A 1 84.61 46.93 -16.01
N ILE A 2 84.58 47.24 -14.67
CA ILE A 2 84.76 48.54 -14.15
C ILE A 2 83.59 49.44 -14.55
N ARG A 3 82.80 50.06 -13.73
CA ARG A 3 82.77 50.65 -12.39
C ARG A 3 81.30 51.07 -12.06
N LEU A 4 80.73 50.79 -10.85
CA LEU A 4 80.65 51.62 -9.66
C LEU A 4 80.03 53.04 -9.87
N LEU A 5 78.77 53.14 -9.30
CA LEU A 5 78.21 54.05 -8.34
C LEU A 5 78.55 55.59 -8.47
N PRO A 6 77.81 56.51 -7.86
CA PRO A 6 76.88 56.51 -6.73
C PRO A 6 75.78 57.57 -6.74
N HIS A 7 74.90 57.49 -5.71
CA HIS A 7 74.24 58.54 -4.82
C HIS A 7 73.58 59.77 -5.41
N SER A 8 72.33 60.00 -5.07
CA SER A 8 71.94 60.80 -3.88
C SER A 8 70.42 61.04 -3.83
N SER A 9 69.85 60.71 -2.71
CA SER A 9 69.07 61.58 -1.83
C SER A 9 68.03 62.55 -2.42
N SER A 10 66.76 62.30 -2.04
CA SER A 10 65.89 63.23 -1.33
C SER A 10 64.53 62.69 -1.31
N LYS A 11 64.08 62.25 -0.21
CA LYS A 11 63.16 62.81 0.77
C LYS A 11 61.95 63.50 0.19
N VAL A 12 60.78 62.91 0.68
CA VAL A 12 59.53 63.55 0.97
C VAL A 12 58.54 63.68 -0.20
N LEU A 13 57.65 62.72 -0.29
CA LEU A 13 56.24 63.05 -0.24
C LEU A 13 55.48 61.94 0.47
N LEU A 14 55.39 62.08 1.79
CA LEU A 14 54.24 61.56 2.53
C LEU A 14 53.08 62.39 2.11
N CYS A 15 52.00 61.79 1.60
CA CYS A 15 50.66 62.16 2.01
C CYS A 15 49.65 61.33 1.24
N LEU A 16 48.87 60.55 1.99
CA LEU A 16 47.47 60.29 1.70
C LEU A 16 47.13 59.40 0.46
N SER A 17 47.48 58.19 0.51
CA SER A 17 46.57 57.18 0.09
C SER A 17 46.11 56.37 1.33
N GLY A 18 45.20 57.07 2.01
CA GLY A 18 44.42 56.48 3.10
C GLY A 18 43.85 55.17 2.61
N VAL A 19 44.30 54.25 3.29
CA VAL A 19 43.75 52.91 3.45
C VAL A 19 42.24 52.87 3.22
N PHE A 20 41.85 52.43 2.05
CA PHE A 20 40.64 51.63 1.88
C PHE A 20 41.11 50.20 1.64
N PHE A 21 41.75 49.59 2.64
CA PHE A 21 41.53 48.20 2.88
C PHE A 21 40.08 48.10 3.39
N ALA A 22 39.13 48.26 2.47
CA ALA A 22 37.83 47.66 2.66
C ALA A 22 38.16 46.20 2.89
N CYS A 23 37.89 45.69 4.08
CA CYS A 23 37.63 44.30 4.31
C CYS A 23 36.58 43.88 3.30
N PHE A 24 37.01 43.47 2.13
CA PHE A 24 36.26 42.46 1.38
C PHE A 24 36.34 41.19 2.24
N SER A 25 35.52 41.16 3.30
CA SER A 25 34.94 39.94 3.73
C SER A 25 34.45 39.33 2.42
N GLN A 26 35.17 38.32 1.95
CA GLN A 26 34.63 37.45 0.92
C GLN A 26 33.34 36.87 1.54
N ALA A 27 32.23 37.60 1.37
CA ALA A 27 30.92 36.98 1.44
C ALA A 27 31.01 35.92 0.37
N GLN A 28 31.18 34.65 0.76
CA GLN A 28 31.06 33.56 -0.16
C GLN A 28 29.68 33.74 -0.81
N ASP A 29 29.69 34.06 -2.10
CA ASP A 29 28.47 34.35 -2.83
C ASP A 29 27.57 33.14 -2.74
N LEU A 30 26.32 33.35 -2.34
CA LEU A 30 25.31 32.35 -2.36
C LEU A 30 25.02 31.97 -3.82
N ILE A 31 25.40 30.79 -4.24
CA ILE A 31 25.14 30.30 -5.60
C ILE A 31 23.94 29.35 -5.53
N ILE A 32 22.83 29.74 -6.12
CA ILE A 32 21.65 28.90 -6.34
C ILE A 32 21.47 28.77 -7.85
N PRO A 33 21.95 27.69 -8.47
CA PRO A 33 21.93 27.55 -9.94
C PRO A 33 20.51 27.39 -10.50
N GLU A 34 19.59 26.89 -9.71
CA GLU A 34 18.20 26.61 -10.11
C GLU A 34 17.32 27.86 -9.89
N PRO A 35 16.86 28.54 -10.96
CA PRO A 35 16.09 29.79 -10.81
C PRO A 35 14.77 29.59 -10.05
N ALA A 36 14.12 28.45 -10.25
CA ALA A 36 12.87 28.14 -9.54
C ALA A 36 13.09 27.99 -8.03
N LEU A 37 14.22 27.37 -7.63
CA LEU A 37 14.62 27.26 -6.24
C LEU A 37 14.98 28.62 -5.64
N GLN A 38 15.73 29.44 -6.37
CA GLN A 38 16.09 30.79 -5.97
C GLN A 38 14.84 31.64 -5.71
N SER A 39 13.91 31.66 -6.63
CA SER A 39 12.62 32.35 -6.50
C SER A 39 11.79 31.85 -5.31
N ALA A 40 11.79 30.55 -5.06
CA ALA A 40 11.07 29.96 -3.93
C ALA A 40 11.68 30.36 -2.59
N ILE A 41 13.02 30.38 -2.48
CA ILE A 41 13.72 30.80 -1.28
C ILE A 41 13.48 32.32 -1.02
N ALA A 42 13.57 33.13 -2.07
CA ALA A 42 13.32 34.58 -1.96
C ALA A 42 11.89 34.86 -1.45
N ARG A 43 10.89 34.18 -2.01
CA ARG A 43 9.50 34.25 -1.55
C ARG A 43 9.34 33.83 -0.09
N SER A 44 9.94 32.70 0.28
CA SER A 44 9.86 32.20 1.66
C SER A 44 10.47 33.18 2.68
N LEU A 45 11.51 33.89 2.28
CA LEU A 45 12.18 34.89 3.12
C LEU A 45 11.54 36.29 3.02
N GLY A 46 10.59 36.51 2.11
CA GLY A 46 9.95 37.80 1.88
C GLY A 46 10.90 38.89 1.32
N VAL A 47 11.88 38.47 0.51
CA VAL A 47 12.88 39.38 -0.10
C VAL A 47 12.90 39.21 -1.62
N SER A 48 13.51 40.18 -2.35
CA SER A 48 13.79 39.97 -3.77
C SER A 48 15.00 39.06 -3.95
N GLU A 49 15.09 38.38 -5.10
CA GLU A 49 16.19 37.47 -5.41
C GLU A 49 17.57 38.11 -5.29
N GLN A 50 17.70 39.37 -5.70
CA GLN A 50 18.95 40.15 -5.60
C GLN A 50 19.40 40.44 -4.16
N LYS A 51 18.50 40.32 -3.19
CA LYS A 51 18.78 40.47 -1.75
C LYS A 51 19.06 39.16 -1.03
N LEU A 52 18.98 38.03 -1.75
CA LEU A 52 19.39 36.75 -1.17
C LEU A 52 20.87 36.79 -0.78
N SER A 53 21.15 36.33 0.40
CA SER A 53 22.51 36.14 0.89
C SER A 53 22.62 34.85 1.68
N LYS A 54 23.82 34.29 1.75
CA LYS A 54 24.14 33.11 2.53
C LYS A 54 23.66 33.25 3.98
N SER A 55 23.93 34.41 4.59
CA SER A 55 23.51 34.67 5.97
C SER A 55 22.00 34.71 6.16
N LEU A 56 21.23 35.20 5.18
CA LEU A 56 19.76 35.15 5.25
C LEU A 56 19.25 33.69 5.16
N VAL A 57 19.76 32.88 4.21
CA VAL A 57 19.39 31.49 4.05
C VAL A 57 19.74 30.71 5.31
N GLU A 58 20.96 30.88 5.83
CA GLU A 58 21.44 30.15 6.99
C GLU A 58 20.64 30.47 8.27
N ASN A 59 20.32 31.73 8.50
CA ASN A 59 19.76 32.18 9.78
C ASN A 59 18.23 32.30 9.79
N LYS A 60 17.59 32.51 8.64
CA LYS A 60 16.16 32.82 8.55
C LYS A 60 15.30 31.80 7.82
N LEU A 61 15.90 30.94 6.99
CA LEU A 61 15.13 29.91 6.26
C LEU A 61 14.81 28.73 7.17
N ILE A 62 13.59 28.72 7.72
CA ILE A 62 13.08 27.67 8.62
C ILE A 62 12.16 26.71 7.86
N ARG A 63 11.42 27.22 6.88
CA ARG A 63 10.48 26.44 6.07
C ARG A 63 10.61 26.84 4.61
N LEU A 64 10.60 25.85 3.73
CA LEU A 64 10.58 26.07 2.30
C LEU A 64 9.53 25.15 1.66
N GLN A 65 8.68 25.75 0.83
CA GLN A 65 7.73 25.02 0.00
C GLN A 65 7.84 25.51 -1.44
N ALA A 66 8.11 24.58 -2.37
CA ALA A 66 8.24 24.85 -3.80
C ALA A 66 7.79 23.64 -4.61
N ASN A 67 6.47 23.47 -4.74
CA ASN A 67 5.86 22.34 -5.43
C ASN A 67 5.61 22.66 -6.90
N ASP A 68 5.78 21.64 -7.77
CA ASP A 68 5.42 21.70 -9.19
C ASP A 68 6.00 22.93 -9.93
N VAL A 69 7.30 23.19 -9.70
CA VAL A 69 8.00 24.32 -10.33
C VAL A 69 9.23 23.89 -11.13
N GLY A 70 9.39 22.58 -11.34
CA GLY A 70 10.43 22.01 -12.19
C GLY A 70 11.83 21.97 -11.60
N ILE A 71 11.99 22.12 -10.27
CA ILE A 71 13.28 22.07 -9.59
C ILE A 71 13.94 20.71 -9.80
N ARG A 72 15.21 20.76 -10.23
CA ARG A 72 16.08 19.59 -10.32
C ARG A 72 17.30 19.69 -9.42
N ASP A 73 17.90 20.87 -9.35
CA ASP A 73 19.15 21.12 -8.63
C ASP A 73 18.87 21.78 -7.27
N LEU A 74 19.30 21.16 -6.18
CA LEU A 74 19.09 21.62 -4.81
C LEU A 74 20.28 22.43 -4.26
N ARG A 75 21.32 22.68 -5.06
CA ARG A 75 22.50 23.47 -4.62
C ARG A 75 22.08 24.85 -4.14
N GLY A 76 22.69 25.26 -3.04
CA GLY A 76 22.34 26.45 -2.28
C GLY A 76 21.56 26.15 -0.99
N LEU A 77 20.83 24.99 -0.93
CA LEU A 77 20.15 24.55 0.29
C LEU A 77 21.11 24.02 1.36
N GLU A 78 22.34 23.66 1.04
CA GLU A 78 23.37 23.24 2.00
C GLU A 78 23.66 24.34 3.06
N HIS A 79 23.29 25.58 2.76
CA HIS A 79 23.41 26.68 3.67
C HIS A 79 22.23 26.84 4.62
N ALA A 80 21.10 26.20 4.38
CA ALA A 80 19.87 26.37 5.16
C ALA A 80 19.90 25.59 6.50
N LYS A 81 20.89 25.82 7.35
CA LYS A 81 21.18 25.04 8.56
C LYS A 81 20.06 25.08 9.62
N ASN A 82 19.13 26.03 9.52
CA ASN A 82 17.97 26.15 10.41
C ASN A 82 16.66 25.60 9.80
N LEU A 83 16.75 24.98 8.62
CA LEU A 83 15.59 24.46 7.94
C LEU A 83 14.96 23.29 8.72
N GLU A 84 13.69 23.44 9.08
CA GLU A 84 12.91 22.43 9.80
C GLU A 84 11.89 21.72 8.91
N SER A 85 11.41 22.39 7.87
CA SER A 85 10.42 21.81 6.93
C SER A 85 10.79 22.14 5.50
N LEU A 86 10.94 21.10 4.68
CA LEU A 86 11.22 21.18 3.26
C LEU A 86 10.16 20.38 2.47
N VAL A 87 9.39 21.08 1.62
CA VAL A 87 8.33 20.50 0.81
C VAL A 87 8.56 20.84 -0.65
N LEU A 88 8.94 19.85 -1.45
CA LEU A 88 9.36 19.97 -2.86
C LEU A 88 8.61 18.96 -3.75
N ARG A 89 7.30 18.87 -3.60
CA ARG A 89 6.45 17.91 -4.33
C ARG A 89 6.45 18.19 -5.82
N ASP A 90 6.34 17.10 -6.59
CA ASP A 90 6.10 17.15 -8.03
C ASP A 90 7.16 18.00 -8.78
N ASN A 91 8.44 17.71 -8.51
CA ASN A 91 9.59 18.32 -9.15
C ASN A 91 10.40 17.28 -9.96
N LEU A 92 11.64 17.59 -10.31
CA LEU A 92 12.50 16.73 -11.14
C LEU A 92 13.74 16.23 -10.38
N ILE A 93 13.68 16.24 -9.05
CA ILE A 93 14.81 15.98 -8.16
C ILE A 93 15.22 14.51 -8.24
N ASP A 94 16.51 14.27 -8.48
CA ASP A 94 17.15 12.97 -8.52
C ASP A 94 18.40 12.87 -7.61
N ASP A 95 18.91 14.00 -7.10
CA ASP A 95 20.04 14.07 -6.17
C ASP A 95 19.70 14.88 -4.90
N LEU A 96 19.98 14.28 -3.75
CA LEU A 96 19.74 14.86 -2.43
C LEU A 96 21.03 15.29 -1.71
N SER A 97 22.17 15.17 -2.39
CA SER A 97 23.49 15.54 -1.82
C SER A 97 23.52 16.95 -1.22
N PRO A 98 22.88 18.00 -1.81
CA PRO A 98 22.93 19.33 -1.24
C PRO A 98 22.24 19.47 0.12
N ILE A 99 21.35 18.55 0.49
CA ILE A 99 20.61 18.65 1.77
C ILE A 99 21.15 17.71 2.85
N HIS A 100 22.24 17.00 2.60
CA HIS A 100 22.77 15.96 3.48
C HIS A 100 23.12 16.44 4.90
N ASP A 101 23.51 17.71 5.07
CA ASP A 101 23.91 18.29 6.36
C ASP A 101 22.78 19.03 7.10
N LEU A 102 21.54 18.93 6.64
CA LEU A 102 20.41 19.66 7.22
C LEU A 102 19.83 18.90 8.43
N SER A 103 20.58 18.87 9.53
CA SER A 103 20.27 18.06 10.73
C SER A 103 18.99 18.45 11.48
N LYS A 104 18.43 19.66 11.24
CA LYS A 104 17.23 20.15 11.92
C LYS A 104 15.92 19.82 11.21
N ILE A 105 15.97 19.19 10.03
CA ILE A 105 14.76 18.85 9.28
C ILE A 105 13.90 17.85 10.09
N LYS A 106 12.66 18.25 10.34
CA LYS A 106 11.60 17.46 11.00
C LYS A 106 10.58 16.89 10.01
N ASN A 107 10.33 17.65 8.94
CA ASN A 107 9.39 17.28 7.88
C ASN A 107 10.06 17.43 6.51
N LEU A 108 10.13 16.35 5.75
CA LEU A 108 10.69 16.31 4.41
C LEU A 108 9.69 15.65 3.46
N ASP A 109 9.24 16.39 2.45
CA ASP A 109 8.34 15.91 1.43
C ASP A 109 8.97 16.07 0.05
N LEU A 110 9.34 14.94 -0.53
CA LEU A 110 9.94 14.79 -1.86
C LEU A 110 9.05 13.96 -2.78
N SER A 111 7.74 13.90 -2.51
CA SER A 111 6.81 13.10 -3.30
C SER A 111 6.73 13.59 -4.76
N GLY A 112 6.54 12.67 -5.71
CA GLY A 112 6.42 13.01 -7.12
C GLY A 112 7.73 13.50 -7.75
N ASN A 113 8.87 12.95 -7.36
CA ASN A 113 10.18 13.26 -7.91
C ASN A 113 10.78 12.10 -8.74
N ARG A 114 12.10 12.08 -8.92
CA ARG A 114 12.79 11.09 -9.76
C ARG A 114 13.81 10.24 -8.99
N LEU A 115 13.63 10.13 -7.67
CA LEU A 115 14.54 9.38 -6.81
C LEU A 115 14.50 7.88 -7.15
N THR A 116 15.65 7.29 -7.36
CA THR A 116 15.81 5.85 -7.64
C THR A 116 16.39 5.08 -6.47
N SER A 117 17.10 5.76 -5.58
CA SER A 117 17.71 5.18 -4.38
C SER A 117 17.78 6.23 -3.26
N LEU A 118 18.02 5.77 -2.05
CA LEU A 118 18.31 6.61 -0.89
C LEU A 118 19.82 6.74 -0.60
N SER A 119 20.70 6.38 -1.53
CA SER A 119 22.14 6.38 -1.31
C SER A 119 22.69 7.77 -0.99
N SER A 120 22.24 8.81 -1.67
CA SER A 120 22.58 10.21 -1.32
C SER A 120 21.95 10.64 0.00
N PHE A 121 20.85 9.99 0.41
CA PHE A 121 20.22 10.19 1.69
C PHE A 121 21.00 9.59 2.86
N SER A 122 21.86 8.63 2.59
CA SER A 122 22.70 7.98 3.60
C SER A 122 23.66 8.94 4.30
N LEU A 123 23.84 10.13 3.76
CA LEU A 123 24.65 11.21 4.33
C LEU A 123 23.84 12.15 5.23
N LEU A 124 22.50 12.16 5.11
CA LEU A 124 21.65 13.02 5.95
C LEU A 124 21.66 12.53 7.40
N GLN A 125 22.22 13.34 8.28
CA GLN A 125 22.30 13.05 9.71
C GLN A 125 21.20 13.79 10.49
N SER A 126 19.94 13.45 10.24
CA SER A 126 18.84 14.06 10.98
C SER A 126 18.21 13.09 11.97
N THR A 127 18.57 13.24 13.24
CA THR A 127 17.85 12.57 14.35
C THR A 127 16.51 13.23 14.67
N ALA A 128 16.20 14.35 14.03
CA ALA A 128 14.99 15.14 14.23
C ALA A 128 13.87 14.78 13.26
N LEU A 129 14.15 14.05 12.16
CA LEU A 129 13.19 13.77 11.11
C LEU A 129 12.04 12.92 11.65
N ARG A 130 10.81 13.44 11.54
CA ARG A 130 9.57 12.82 12.03
C ARG A 130 8.65 12.37 10.92
N ILE A 131 8.61 13.12 9.83
CA ILE A 131 7.73 12.90 8.69
C ILE A 131 8.60 12.88 7.44
N LEU A 132 8.56 11.78 6.71
CA LEU A 132 9.23 11.60 5.43
C LEU A 132 8.22 11.11 4.40
N ASN A 133 8.06 11.89 3.33
CA ASN A 133 7.25 11.51 2.18
C ASN A 133 8.12 11.38 0.94
N LEU A 134 8.24 10.14 0.44
CA LEU A 134 8.96 9.75 -0.77
C LEU A 134 8.02 9.11 -1.81
N SER A 135 6.71 9.30 -1.65
CA SER A 135 5.72 8.68 -2.53
C SER A 135 5.87 9.15 -3.99
N ARG A 136 5.41 8.33 -4.93
CA ARG A 136 5.46 8.65 -6.38
C ARG A 136 6.86 9.00 -6.88
N ASN A 137 7.84 8.18 -6.50
CA ASN A 137 9.21 8.19 -6.99
C ASN A 137 9.49 6.89 -7.79
N ARG A 138 10.75 6.49 -7.88
CA ARG A 138 11.21 5.30 -8.61
C ARG A 138 12.11 4.42 -7.75
N LEU A 139 11.87 4.42 -6.43
CA LEU A 139 12.69 3.68 -5.48
C LEU A 139 12.53 2.17 -5.67
N LEU A 140 13.66 1.46 -5.70
CA LEU A 140 13.70 0.00 -5.74
C LEU A 140 13.89 -0.62 -4.35
N GLY A 141 14.47 0.12 -3.39
CA GLY A 141 14.72 -0.29 -2.01
C GLY A 141 14.82 0.91 -1.07
N LEU A 142 14.90 0.63 0.23
CA LEU A 142 14.94 1.64 1.29
C LEU A 142 16.27 1.66 2.06
N SER A 143 17.35 1.15 1.48
CA SER A 143 18.67 1.09 2.12
C SER A 143 19.09 2.45 2.70
N GLY A 144 19.39 2.49 4.01
CA GLY A 144 19.72 3.71 4.75
C GLY A 144 18.56 4.40 5.45
N ILE A 145 17.32 3.90 5.33
CA ILE A 145 16.15 4.45 6.04
C ILE A 145 16.26 4.31 7.56
N ASP A 146 16.96 3.29 8.03
CA ASP A 146 17.23 2.99 9.44
C ASP A 146 17.99 4.09 10.19
N ARG A 147 18.59 5.04 9.46
CA ARG A 147 19.28 6.21 10.01
C ARG A 147 18.36 7.27 10.59
N PHE A 148 17.04 7.13 10.39
CA PHE A 148 16.04 8.07 10.89
C PHE A 148 15.19 7.46 12.02
N PRO A 149 15.77 7.10 13.18
CA PRO A 149 15.07 6.37 14.24
C PRO A 149 13.91 7.14 14.88
N ALA A 150 13.85 8.45 14.63
CA ALA A 150 12.79 9.32 15.13
C ALA A 150 11.58 9.43 14.21
N LEU A 151 11.58 8.74 13.04
CA LEU A 151 10.44 8.74 12.14
C LEU A 151 9.18 8.21 12.83
N ALA A 152 8.12 9.02 12.71
CA ALA A 152 6.78 8.65 13.13
C ALA A 152 5.85 8.37 11.93
N GLN A 153 6.14 8.98 10.79
CA GLN A 153 5.40 8.77 9.56
C GLN A 153 6.35 8.59 8.38
N LEU A 154 6.16 7.51 7.63
CA LEU A 154 6.87 7.20 6.39
C LEU A 154 5.86 6.92 5.28
N ASP A 155 5.96 7.68 4.19
CA ASP A 155 5.21 7.41 2.97
C ASP A 155 6.17 7.10 1.82
N VAL A 156 6.14 5.85 1.38
CA VAL A 156 6.91 5.31 0.25
C VAL A 156 5.97 4.72 -0.81
N SER A 157 4.71 5.12 -0.79
CA SER A 157 3.70 4.64 -1.73
C SER A 157 4.02 4.97 -3.19
N SER A 158 3.50 4.17 -4.12
CA SER A 158 3.66 4.38 -5.56
C SER A 158 5.14 4.50 -5.97
N ASN A 159 5.92 3.51 -5.60
CA ASN A 159 7.30 3.28 -6.01
C ASN A 159 7.43 1.89 -6.68
N ALA A 160 8.63 1.34 -6.74
CA ALA A 160 8.89 0.01 -7.29
C ALA A 160 9.52 -0.94 -6.24
N LEU A 161 9.21 -0.71 -4.96
CA LEU A 161 9.77 -1.47 -3.84
C LEU A 161 9.32 -2.93 -3.88
N ILE A 162 10.25 -3.87 -3.71
CA ILE A 162 9.96 -5.30 -3.55
C ILE A 162 10.06 -5.75 -2.09
N ASP A 163 10.74 -4.98 -1.25
CA ASP A 163 10.90 -5.18 0.19
C ASP A 163 10.79 -3.86 0.98
N LEU A 164 10.89 -3.97 2.31
CA LEU A 164 10.89 -2.86 3.25
C LEU A 164 12.16 -2.89 4.13
N GLU A 165 13.30 -3.33 3.59
CA GLU A 165 14.55 -3.48 4.35
C GLU A 165 14.90 -2.20 5.11
N GLY A 166 15.26 -2.36 6.38
CA GLY A 166 15.63 -1.26 7.29
C GLY A 166 14.48 -0.65 8.07
N VAL A 167 13.21 -0.87 7.67
CA VAL A 167 12.04 -0.30 8.36
C VAL A 167 11.90 -0.84 9.79
N ARG A 168 12.34 -2.08 10.06
CA ARG A 168 12.31 -2.68 11.41
C ARG A 168 13.01 -1.87 12.49
N ASN A 169 13.97 -1.02 12.10
CA ASN A 169 14.73 -0.19 13.03
C ASN A 169 14.00 1.10 13.42
N LEU A 170 12.89 1.42 12.75
CA LEU A 170 12.08 2.62 12.99
C LEU A 170 11.09 2.41 14.13
N LYS A 171 11.57 2.12 15.35
CA LYS A 171 10.74 1.78 16.52
C LYS A 171 9.75 2.88 16.94
N GLY A 172 9.91 4.09 16.43
CA GLY A 172 9.00 5.22 16.63
C GLY A 172 7.89 5.34 15.60
N LEU A 173 7.88 4.45 14.57
CA LEU A 173 6.96 4.56 13.44
C LEU A 173 5.51 4.29 13.88
N VAL A 174 4.63 5.23 13.53
CA VAL A 174 3.18 5.18 13.83
C VAL A 174 2.38 4.91 12.55
N ASN A 175 2.78 5.55 11.45
CA ASN A 175 2.09 5.40 10.17
C ASN A 175 3.07 4.99 9.07
N LEU A 176 2.77 3.89 8.38
CA LEU A 176 3.50 3.41 7.20
C LEU A 176 2.56 3.32 6.00
N TYR A 177 2.89 4.05 4.95
CA TYR A 177 2.20 4.04 3.67
C TYR A 177 3.13 3.45 2.61
N ALA A 178 2.88 2.23 2.17
CA ALA A 178 3.68 1.50 1.18
C ALA A 178 2.81 0.86 0.08
N GLN A 179 1.61 1.40 -0.13
CA GLN A 179 0.70 0.96 -1.18
C GLN A 179 1.22 1.27 -2.58
N GLY A 180 0.77 0.51 -3.58
CA GLY A 180 1.16 0.72 -4.97
C GLY A 180 2.64 0.44 -5.23
N ASN A 181 3.16 -0.64 -4.67
CA ASN A 181 4.53 -1.14 -4.87
C ASN A 181 4.51 -2.57 -5.44
N GLN A 182 5.59 -3.30 -5.30
CA GLN A 182 5.73 -4.70 -5.73
C GLN A 182 6.04 -5.64 -4.55
N LEU A 183 5.67 -5.24 -3.32
CA LEU A 183 5.92 -6.02 -2.11
C LEU A 183 5.28 -7.41 -2.22
N GLY A 184 6.05 -8.46 -1.92
CA GLY A 184 5.64 -9.85 -2.10
C GLY A 184 5.98 -10.42 -3.47
N ARG A 185 6.64 -9.66 -4.35
CA ARG A 185 7.24 -10.22 -5.55
C ARG A 185 8.41 -11.12 -5.13
N VAL A 186 8.28 -12.40 -5.46
CA VAL A 186 9.35 -13.36 -5.20
C VAL A 186 10.37 -13.27 -6.32
N GLU A 187 11.63 -13.07 -5.98
CA GLU A 187 12.72 -13.03 -6.94
C GLU A 187 12.97 -14.40 -7.56
N ALA A 188 13.17 -14.41 -8.88
CA ALA A 188 13.41 -15.64 -9.63
C ALA A 188 14.76 -16.26 -9.24
N PHE A 189 14.82 -17.58 -9.15
CA PHE A 189 16.04 -18.34 -8.86
C PHE A 189 16.22 -19.49 -9.84
N VAL A 190 17.42 -20.04 -9.90
CA VAL A 190 17.72 -21.19 -10.72
C VAL A 190 17.69 -22.44 -9.83
N ASP A 191 16.57 -23.13 -9.84
CA ASP A 191 16.36 -24.39 -9.13
C ASP A 191 17.23 -25.49 -9.74
N ARG A 192 18.40 -25.75 -9.15
CA ARG A 192 19.40 -26.70 -9.66
C ARG A 192 19.05 -28.15 -9.34
N ASN A 193 18.45 -28.37 -8.18
CA ASN A 193 18.11 -29.71 -7.71
C ASN A 193 16.67 -30.13 -8.02
N ARG A 194 15.87 -29.19 -8.59
CA ARG A 194 14.46 -29.39 -9.02
C ARG A 194 13.51 -29.74 -7.88
N ASN A 195 13.81 -29.24 -6.67
CA ASN A 195 12.94 -29.39 -5.50
C ASN A 195 11.83 -28.35 -5.43
N LYS A 196 11.85 -27.30 -6.28
CA LYS A 196 10.97 -26.14 -6.31
C LYS A 196 11.10 -25.22 -5.09
N GLU A 197 12.13 -25.40 -4.30
CA GLU A 197 12.47 -24.57 -3.14
C GLU A 197 13.83 -23.89 -3.40
N PHE A 198 14.05 -22.73 -2.84
CA PHE A 198 15.33 -22.02 -2.95
C PHE A 198 16.30 -22.54 -1.90
N ASP A 199 17.45 -22.99 -2.36
CA ASP A 199 18.57 -23.34 -1.50
C ASP A 199 19.62 -22.21 -1.49
N PRO A 200 20.32 -21.98 -0.35
CA PRO A 200 21.23 -20.83 -0.21
C PRO A 200 22.40 -20.76 -1.21
N ASP A 201 22.72 -21.88 -1.87
CA ASP A 201 23.76 -21.98 -2.89
C ASP A 201 23.22 -21.82 -4.33
N GLU A 202 21.92 -21.63 -4.49
CA GLU A 202 21.29 -21.40 -5.78
C GLU A 202 21.34 -19.93 -6.18
N PRO A 203 21.70 -19.64 -7.44
CA PRO A 203 21.69 -18.27 -7.92
C PRO A 203 20.27 -17.73 -8.10
N PHE A 204 20.06 -16.48 -7.74
CA PHE A 204 18.81 -15.75 -7.93
C PHE A 204 19.06 -14.42 -8.64
N THR A 205 17.99 -13.81 -9.12
CA THR A 205 18.02 -12.46 -9.71
C THR A 205 17.74 -11.45 -8.61
N ASP A 206 18.78 -10.78 -8.12
CA ASP A 206 18.68 -9.73 -7.10
C ASP A 206 18.14 -8.44 -7.76
N GLU A 207 16.84 -8.24 -7.70
CA GLU A 207 16.16 -7.07 -8.28
C GLU A 207 16.22 -5.84 -7.36
N SER A 208 16.33 -6.06 -6.05
CA SER A 208 16.45 -4.99 -5.04
C SER A 208 17.87 -4.44 -4.93
N GLY A 209 18.86 -5.24 -5.29
CA GLY A 209 20.27 -4.92 -5.17
C GLY A 209 20.82 -5.02 -3.74
N ASN A 210 20.12 -5.74 -2.85
CA ASN A 210 20.49 -5.88 -1.44
C ASN A 210 21.32 -7.15 -1.14
N GLY A 211 21.54 -8.02 -2.15
CA GLY A 211 22.29 -9.26 -2.03
C GLY A 211 21.55 -10.39 -1.32
N LYS A 212 20.22 -10.27 -1.11
CA LYS A 212 19.37 -11.25 -0.44
C LYS A 212 18.19 -11.58 -1.34
N ARG A 213 17.72 -12.82 -1.29
CA ARG A 213 16.47 -13.19 -1.96
C ARG A 213 15.29 -12.87 -1.05
N GLU A 214 14.35 -12.06 -1.55
CA GLU A 214 13.14 -11.71 -0.81
C GLU A 214 12.18 -12.91 -0.75
N THR A 215 11.85 -13.30 0.48
CA THR A 215 10.93 -14.38 0.77
C THR A 215 9.70 -13.90 1.54
N ASP A 216 9.85 -12.85 2.35
CA ASP A 216 8.76 -12.28 3.15
C ASP A 216 8.91 -10.76 3.31
N PRO A 217 8.14 -9.96 2.53
CA PRO A 217 8.20 -8.50 2.59
C PRO A 217 7.69 -7.93 3.91
N LEU A 218 6.99 -8.71 4.74
CA LEU A 218 6.38 -8.26 5.99
C LEU A 218 7.26 -8.50 7.20
N GLY A 219 8.36 -9.25 7.07
CA GLY A 219 9.31 -9.49 8.16
C GLY A 219 9.92 -8.22 8.73
N GLU A 220 10.07 -7.19 7.91
CA GLU A 220 10.65 -5.91 8.31
C GLU A 220 9.70 -5.04 9.16
N ILE A 221 8.40 -5.35 9.19
CA ILE A 221 7.42 -4.58 9.98
C ILE A 221 6.90 -5.34 11.20
N ALA A 222 7.26 -6.61 11.36
CA ALA A 222 6.76 -7.47 12.43
C ALA A 222 7.05 -6.97 13.86
N ASP A 223 8.06 -6.13 14.01
CA ASP A 223 8.55 -5.67 15.33
C ASP A 223 8.52 -4.12 15.43
N LEU A 224 7.36 -3.53 15.10
CA LEU A 224 7.11 -2.08 15.18
C LEU A 224 6.06 -1.78 16.27
N PRO A 225 6.46 -1.60 17.52
CA PRO A 225 5.55 -1.60 18.68
C PRO A 225 4.56 -0.41 18.69
N LYS A 226 4.82 0.66 17.95
CA LYS A 226 3.97 1.86 17.89
C LYS A 226 3.17 1.97 16.59
N LEU A 227 3.29 0.99 15.69
CA LEU A 227 2.62 1.06 14.40
C LEU A 227 1.10 0.98 14.58
N ALA A 228 0.41 2.06 14.25
CA ALA A 228 -1.04 2.19 14.38
C ALA A 228 -1.78 2.10 13.05
N SER A 229 -1.15 2.53 11.97
CA SER A 229 -1.74 2.49 10.63
C SER A 229 -0.75 1.95 9.61
N LEU A 230 -1.17 0.91 8.87
CA LEU A 230 -0.37 0.21 7.86
C LEU A 230 -1.17 0.09 6.55
N HIS A 231 -0.67 0.74 5.51
CA HIS A 231 -1.28 0.74 4.18
C HIS A 231 -0.39 -0.02 3.20
N LEU A 232 -0.86 -1.17 2.74
CA LEU A 232 -0.16 -2.10 1.85
C LEU A 232 -1.01 -2.49 0.63
N TYR A 233 -2.10 -1.75 0.34
CA TYR A 233 -2.97 -2.09 -0.79
C TYR A 233 -2.25 -1.93 -2.14
N ASP A 234 -2.74 -2.63 -3.17
CA ASP A 234 -2.14 -2.65 -4.51
C ASP A 234 -0.65 -3.07 -4.48
N ASN A 235 -0.39 -4.25 -3.92
CA ASN A 235 0.89 -4.93 -3.90
C ASN A 235 0.75 -6.38 -4.41
N ARG A 236 1.69 -7.26 -4.10
CA ARG A 236 1.69 -8.68 -4.49
C ARG A 236 1.76 -9.63 -3.29
N ILE A 237 1.34 -9.15 -2.12
CA ILE A 237 1.44 -9.90 -0.86
C ILE A 237 0.50 -11.10 -0.91
N SER A 238 1.05 -12.28 -0.66
CA SER A 238 0.30 -13.54 -0.57
C SER A 238 0.32 -14.15 0.83
N GLN A 239 1.36 -13.84 1.64
CA GLN A 239 1.56 -14.37 2.97
C GLN A 239 1.47 -13.27 4.03
N LEU A 240 0.82 -13.56 5.16
CA LEU A 240 0.63 -12.62 6.28
C LEU A 240 1.32 -13.10 7.56
N GLY A 241 2.08 -14.19 7.51
CA GLY A 241 2.55 -14.96 8.66
C GLY A 241 3.33 -14.19 9.74
N LEU A 242 3.95 -13.07 9.40
CA LEU A 242 4.76 -12.28 10.34
C LEU A 242 4.05 -11.02 10.89
N LEU A 243 2.78 -10.77 10.51
CA LEU A 243 2.00 -9.65 11.07
C LEU A 243 1.36 -10.02 12.43
N THR A 244 2.09 -10.62 13.34
CA THR A 244 1.49 -11.16 14.58
C THR A 244 1.73 -10.31 15.83
N GLU A 245 2.69 -9.39 15.81
CA GLU A 245 3.13 -8.67 17.01
C GLU A 245 3.07 -7.14 16.85
N LEU A 246 1.90 -6.63 16.43
CA LEU A 246 1.65 -5.19 16.25
C LEU A 246 0.52 -4.73 17.20
N PRO A 247 0.82 -4.53 18.50
CA PRO A 247 -0.19 -4.33 19.54
C PRO A 247 -1.03 -3.06 19.36
N GLU A 248 -0.48 -2.02 18.75
CA GLU A 248 -1.16 -0.74 18.53
C GLU A 248 -1.82 -0.64 17.13
N LEU A 249 -1.79 -1.71 16.32
CA LEU A 249 -2.31 -1.63 14.97
C LEU A 249 -3.84 -1.56 14.96
N HIS A 250 -4.38 -0.41 14.57
CA HIS A 250 -5.82 -0.16 14.47
C HIS A 250 -6.34 -0.19 13.04
N THR A 251 -5.48 0.13 12.06
CA THR A 251 -5.85 0.21 10.64
C THR A 251 -4.88 -0.60 9.81
N LEU A 252 -5.40 -1.58 9.07
CA LEU A 252 -4.66 -2.43 8.15
C LEU A 252 -5.36 -2.48 6.79
N LEU A 253 -4.72 -1.93 5.75
CA LEU A 253 -5.27 -1.90 4.40
C LEU A 253 -4.44 -2.78 3.47
N LEU A 254 -5.02 -3.88 3.02
CA LEU A 254 -4.40 -4.94 2.21
C LEU A 254 -5.18 -5.24 0.91
N SER A 255 -6.10 -4.36 0.50
CA SER A 255 -6.87 -4.57 -0.74
C SER A 255 -5.96 -4.65 -1.97
N GLY A 256 -6.35 -5.40 -3.01
CA GLY A 256 -5.55 -5.48 -4.24
C GLY A 256 -4.23 -6.24 -4.07
N ASN A 257 -4.26 -7.35 -3.34
CA ASN A 257 -3.12 -8.25 -3.13
C ASN A 257 -3.43 -9.68 -3.62
N LEU A 258 -2.64 -10.66 -3.22
CA LEU A 258 -2.77 -12.07 -3.62
C LEU A 258 -3.08 -12.98 -2.42
N ILE A 259 -3.66 -12.44 -1.35
CA ILE A 259 -3.88 -13.12 -0.07
C ILE A 259 -4.96 -14.20 -0.23
N GLU A 260 -4.66 -15.40 0.25
CA GLU A 260 -5.58 -16.55 0.26
C GLU A 260 -6.06 -16.89 1.68
N SER A 261 -5.21 -16.72 2.69
CA SER A 261 -5.51 -17.00 4.09
C SER A 261 -5.35 -15.77 4.97
N VAL A 262 -6.30 -15.54 5.85
CA VAL A 262 -6.31 -14.44 6.83
C VAL A 262 -6.08 -14.92 8.27
N SER A 263 -5.88 -16.21 8.46
CA SER A 263 -5.67 -16.80 9.79
C SER A 263 -4.52 -16.17 10.61
N PRO A 264 -3.41 -15.71 10.00
CA PRO A 264 -2.36 -15.04 10.77
C PRO A 264 -2.81 -13.73 11.43
N LEU A 265 -3.87 -13.08 10.94
CA LEU A 265 -4.37 -11.82 11.51
C LEU A 265 -5.03 -11.99 12.88
N SER A 266 -5.34 -13.22 13.33
CA SER A 266 -6.01 -13.51 14.60
C SER A 266 -5.35 -12.86 15.83
N LYS A 267 -4.06 -12.55 15.77
CA LYS A 267 -3.31 -11.92 16.86
C LYS A 267 -3.41 -10.40 16.93
N LEU A 268 -3.98 -9.76 15.89
CA LEU A 268 -4.09 -8.30 15.80
C LEU A 268 -5.36 -7.77 16.49
N GLU A 269 -5.53 -8.07 17.76
CA GLU A 269 -6.75 -7.81 18.55
C GLU A 269 -7.13 -6.33 18.68
N SER A 270 -6.23 -5.41 18.34
CA SER A 270 -6.48 -3.97 18.35
C SER A 270 -7.09 -3.42 17.05
N LEU A 271 -7.23 -4.26 16.01
CA LEU A 271 -7.75 -3.82 14.71
C LEU A 271 -9.20 -3.33 14.82
N LYS A 272 -9.42 -2.15 14.22
CA LYS A 272 -10.72 -1.52 14.02
C LYS A 272 -11.12 -1.42 12.56
N ILE A 273 -10.15 -1.24 11.67
CA ILE A 273 -10.36 -1.09 10.24
C ILE A 273 -9.48 -2.10 9.52
N LEU A 274 -10.12 -3.01 8.78
CA LEU A 274 -9.45 -4.02 7.97
C LEU A 274 -10.02 -4.01 6.55
N ALA A 275 -9.17 -3.74 5.55
CA ALA A 275 -9.55 -3.81 4.15
C ALA A 275 -8.76 -4.91 3.45
N LEU A 276 -9.46 -5.90 2.92
CA LEU A 276 -8.97 -7.09 2.24
C LEU A 276 -9.66 -7.28 0.87
N GLY A 277 -10.30 -6.25 0.34
CA GLY A 277 -10.99 -6.32 -0.96
C GLY A 277 -10.03 -6.64 -2.11
N ASN A 278 -10.54 -7.29 -3.17
CA ASN A 278 -9.75 -7.68 -4.34
C ASN A 278 -8.51 -8.52 -3.96
N ASN A 279 -8.77 -9.67 -3.34
CA ASN A 279 -7.80 -10.69 -2.98
C ASN A 279 -8.26 -12.07 -3.46
N ARG A 280 -7.72 -13.15 -2.90
CA ARG A 280 -8.06 -14.55 -3.23
C ARG A 280 -8.62 -15.30 -2.03
N ILE A 281 -9.22 -14.59 -1.07
CA ILE A 281 -9.67 -15.13 0.21
C ILE A 281 -10.90 -16.01 -0.02
N HIS A 282 -10.87 -17.22 0.53
CA HIS A 282 -11.98 -18.18 0.48
C HIS A 282 -12.39 -18.66 1.88
N THR A 283 -11.52 -18.57 2.89
CA THR A 283 -11.84 -18.80 4.31
C THR A 283 -11.60 -17.55 5.14
N LEU A 284 -12.37 -17.41 6.22
CA LEU A 284 -12.29 -16.29 7.16
C LEU A 284 -11.68 -16.70 8.51
N ASP A 285 -11.04 -17.89 8.56
CA ASP A 285 -10.44 -18.41 9.78
C ASP A 285 -9.48 -17.41 10.41
N GLY A 286 -9.63 -17.18 11.72
CA GLY A 286 -8.85 -16.21 12.47
C GLY A 286 -9.46 -14.81 12.58
N LEU A 287 -10.42 -14.42 11.71
CA LEU A 287 -11.06 -13.11 11.85
C LEU A 287 -11.99 -13.00 13.06
N GLY A 288 -12.53 -14.12 13.55
CA GLY A 288 -13.43 -14.12 14.72
C GLY A 288 -12.80 -13.55 15.99
N GLU A 289 -11.48 -13.60 16.11
CA GLU A 289 -10.72 -13.09 17.26
C GLU A 289 -10.65 -11.55 17.29
N LEU A 290 -10.97 -10.89 16.15
CA LEU A 290 -10.84 -9.43 16.00
C LEU A 290 -12.08 -8.69 16.56
N ALA A 291 -12.38 -8.87 17.83
CA ALA A 291 -13.61 -8.40 18.47
C ALA A 291 -13.82 -6.88 18.44
N LYS A 292 -12.76 -6.08 18.21
CA LYS A 292 -12.84 -4.61 18.12
C LYS A 292 -13.09 -4.10 16.70
N LEU A 293 -13.28 -5.00 15.72
CA LEU A 293 -13.39 -4.60 14.31
C LEU A 293 -14.72 -3.86 14.07
N GLU A 294 -14.60 -2.63 13.58
CA GLU A 294 -15.71 -1.72 13.27
C GLU A 294 -16.01 -1.66 11.76
N ARG A 295 -14.96 -1.78 10.92
CA ARG A 295 -15.09 -1.73 9.45
C ARG A 295 -14.29 -2.86 8.81
N LEU A 296 -14.98 -3.64 7.99
CA LEU A 296 -14.40 -4.77 7.28
C LEU A 296 -14.78 -4.72 5.80
N ASN A 297 -13.78 -4.64 4.93
CA ASN A 297 -13.97 -4.79 3.49
C ASN A 297 -13.39 -6.13 3.04
N LEU A 298 -14.24 -6.98 2.52
CA LEU A 298 -13.95 -8.31 1.94
C LEU A 298 -14.46 -8.42 0.50
N SER A 299 -14.75 -7.29 -0.16
CA SER A 299 -15.28 -7.29 -1.53
C SER A 299 -14.31 -7.94 -2.53
N GLU A 300 -14.83 -8.45 -3.65
CA GLU A 300 -14.01 -9.04 -4.71
C GLU A 300 -13.08 -10.17 -4.22
N ASN A 301 -13.67 -11.13 -3.52
CA ASN A 301 -13.00 -12.34 -3.03
C ASN A 301 -13.77 -13.62 -3.47
N GLN A 302 -13.54 -14.73 -2.81
CA GLN A 302 -14.14 -16.04 -3.12
C GLN A 302 -14.90 -16.60 -1.92
N ILE A 303 -15.49 -15.74 -1.09
CA ILE A 303 -16.11 -16.09 0.19
C ILE A 303 -17.51 -16.64 -0.05
N CYS A 304 -17.81 -17.77 0.58
CA CYS A 304 -19.14 -18.39 0.56
C CYS A 304 -19.65 -18.76 1.98
N ASP A 305 -18.80 -18.71 3.00
CA ASP A 305 -19.11 -19.04 4.39
C ASP A 305 -18.90 -17.83 5.29
N LEU A 306 -19.93 -17.45 6.06
CA LEU A 306 -19.96 -16.27 6.91
C LEU A 306 -19.99 -16.59 8.41
N ARG A 307 -19.93 -17.87 8.81
CA ARG A 307 -20.09 -18.32 10.21
C ARG A 307 -19.18 -17.58 11.18
N ILE A 308 -17.96 -17.30 10.76
CA ILE A 308 -16.95 -16.58 11.59
C ILE A 308 -17.37 -15.14 11.87
N LEU A 309 -18.05 -14.48 10.92
CA LEU A 309 -18.42 -13.06 11.07
C LEU A 309 -19.45 -12.80 12.15
N ARG A 310 -20.23 -13.80 12.58
CA ARG A 310 -21.22 -13.65 13.65
C ARG A 310 -20.61 -13.22 14.99
N GLU A 311 -19.32 -13.46 15.20
CA GLU A 311 -18.58 -13.08 16.41
C GLU A 311 -18.20 -11.58 16.43
N LEU A 312 -18.20 -10.91 15.26
CA LEU A 312 -17.75 -9.53 15.10
C LEU A 312 -18.85 -8.51 15.40
N SER A 313 -19.33 -8.51 16.63
CA SER A 313 -20.51 -7.74 17.08
C SER A 313 -20.34 -6.21 17.00
N GLN A 314 -19.09 -5.70 16.91
CA GLN A 314 -18.81 -4.26 16.80
C GLN A 314 -18.85 -3.75 15.35
N LEU A 315 -19.04 -4.61 14.35
CA LEU A 315 -19.09 -4.20 12.96
C LEU A 315 -20.22 -3.20 12.70
N THR A 316 -19.84 -2.05 12.13
CA THR A 316 -20.75 -1.01 11.64
C THR A 316 -20.78 -0.94 10.13
N GLN A 317 -19.68 -1.34 9.45
CA GLN A 317 -19.56 -1.37 8.00
C GLN A 317 -18.97 -2.70 7.56
N LEU A 318 -19.69 -3.39 6.67
CA LEU A 318 -19.25 -4.66 6.08
C LEU A 318 -19.48 -4.62 4.57
N ASP A 319 -18.42 -4.79 3.81
CA ASP A 319 -18.49 -4.90 2.35
C ASP A 319 -18.12 -6.33 1.93
N LEU A 320 -19.08 -7.03 1.37
CA LEU A 320 -18.99 -8.38 0.82
C LEU A 320 -19.39 -8.43 -0.67
N ASN A 321 -19.35 -7.27 -1.36
CA ASN A 321 -19.68 -7.22 -2.79
C ASN A 321 -18.77 -8.16 -3.60
N SER A 322 -19.29 -8.74 -4.67
CA SER A 322 -18.52 -9.60 -5.58
C SER A 322 -17.86 -10.79 -4.88
N ASN A 323 -18.67 -11.61 -4.21
CA ASN A 323 -18.29 -12.86 -3.59
C ASN A 323 -19.21 -14.02 -4.07
N LEU A 324 -19.24 -15.14 -3.36
CA LEU A 324 -19.97 -16.36 -3.73
C LEU A 324 -21.10 -16.68 -2.73
N LEU A 325 -21.67 -15.67 -2.08
CA LEU A 325 -22.63 -15.84 -0.99
C LEU A 325 -23.99 -16.28 -1.50
N THR A 326 -24.54 -17.30 -0.83
CA THR A 326 -25.92 -17.79 -1.04
C THR A 326 -26.77 -17.65 0.23
N ASP A 327 -26.19 -17.82 1.41
CA ASP A 327 -26.81 -17.75 2.72
C ASP A 327 -26.30 -16.54 3.52
N LEU A 328 -27.21 -15.84 4.17
CA LEU A 328 -26.94 -14.62 4.94
C LEU A 328 -27.32 -14.76 6.42
N THR A 329 -27.69 -15.96 6.86
CA THR A 329 -28.23 -16.20 8.20
C THR A 329 -27.29 -15.75 9.30
N ASP A 330 -25.98 -15.98 9.12
CA ASP A 330 -24.96 -15.62 10.11
C ASP A 330 -24.78 -14.11 10.31
N LEU A 331 -25.20 -13.29 9.34
CA LEU A 331 -25.14 -11.83 9.46
C LEU A 331 -26.30 -11.24 10.29
N SER A 332 -27.36 -11.96 10.53
CA SER A 332 -28.57 -11.49 11.24
C SER A 332 -28.27 -11.02 12.67
N ASN A 333 -27.20 -11.49 13.29
CA ASN A 333 -26.78 -11.15 14.64
C ASN A 333 -25.95 -9.86 14.73
N LEU A 334 -25.52 -9.29 13.62
CA LEU A 334 -24.68 -8.08 13.58
C LEU A 334 -25.53 -6.82 13.79
N ARG A 335 -26.03 -6.62 15.00
CA ARG A 335 -27.02 -5.58 15.33
C ARG A 335 -26.53 -4.15 15.18
N ASN A 336 -25.21 -3.93 15.24
CA ASN A 336 -24.58 -2.61 15.10
C ASN A 336 -24.34 -2.23 13.63
N LEU A 337 -24.63 -3.14 12.69
CA LEU A 337 -24.32 -2.95 11.28
C LEU A 337 -25.19 -1.85 10.67
N GLN A 338 -24.55 -0.83 10.09
CA GLN A 338 -25.18 0.32 9.46
C GLN A 338 -25.09 0.27 7.94
N THR A 339 -23.98 -0.24 7.42
CA THR A 339 -23.75 -0.36 5.97
C THR A 339 -23.34 -1.78 5.63
N LEU A 340 -24.08 -2.38 4.68
CA LEU A 340 -23.84 -3.73 4.21
C LEU A 340 -23.85 -3.76 2.67
N GLY A 341 -22.71 -4.15 2.09
CA GLY A 341 -22.53 -4.38 0.66
C GLY A 341 -22.63 -5.86 0.34
N LEU A 342 -23.58 -6.27 -0.48
CA LEU A 342 -23.84 -7.65 -0.90
C LEU A 342 -24.08 -7.79 -2.41
N SER A 343 -23.79 -6.72 -3.19
CA SER A 343 -23.99 -6.75 -4.65
C SER A 343 -23.06 -7.76 -5.32
N ARG A 344 -23.49 -8.34 -6.45
CA ARG A 344 -22.71 -9.33 -7.21
C ARG A 344 -22.36 -10.57 -6.37
N ASN A 345 -23.41 -11.22 -5.83
CA ASN A 345 -23.35 -12.50 -5.15
C ASN A 345 -24.39 -13.45 -5.74
N LEU A 346 -24.65 -14.57 -5.08
CA LEU A 346 -25.58 -15.62 -5.51
C LEU A 346 -26.84 -15.67 -4.62
N ILE A 347 -27.18 -14.58 -3.97
CA ILE A 347 -28.22 -14.46 -2.95
C ILE A 347 -29.60 -14.60 -3.59
N ARG A 348 -30.44 -15.48 -3.02
CA ARG A 348 -31.86 -15.66 -3.39
C ARG A 348 -32.80 -15.16 -2.31
N ASP A 349 -32.43 -15.29 -1.04
CA ASP A 349 -33.22 -14.80 0.10
C ASP A 349 -32.45 -13.75 0.93
N PRO A 350 -32.79 -12.46 0.81
CA PRO A 350 -32.15 -11.41 1.58
C PRO A 350 -32.81 -11.18 2.96
N SER A 351 -33.85 -11.95 3.31
CA SER A 351 -34.64 -11.77 4.53
C SER A 351 -33.81 -11.69 5.82
N PRO A 352 -32.73 -12.48 6.02
CA PRO A 352 -31.96 -12.45 7.26
C PRO A 352 -31.32 -11.08 7.55
N VAL A 353 -30.92 -10.35 6.51
CA VAL A 353 -30.19 -9.07 6.68
C VAL A 353 -31.09 -7.85 6.60
N ILE A 354 -32.23 -7.94 5.92
CA ILE A 354 -33.19 -6.81 5.81
C ILE A 354 -33.73 -6.41 7.19
N GLN A 355 -33.83 -7.35 8.12
CA GLN A 355 -34.38 -7.14 9.45
C GLN A 355 -33.38 -6.56 10.46
N ILE A 356 -32.11 -6.39 10.09
CA ILE A 356 -31.11 -5.78 10.98
C ILE A 356 -31.55 -4.34 11.31
N GLN A 357 -31.77 -4.08 12.58
CA GLN A 357 -32.40 -2.82 13.06
C GLN A 357 -31.51 -1.58 12.84
N GLY A 358 -30.20 -1.71 12.97
CA GLY A 358 -29.24 -0.63 12.79
C GLY A 358 -28.96 -0.24 11.34
N LEU A 359 -29.48 -1.01 10.38
CA LEU A 359 -29.10 -0.88 8.98
C LEU A 359 -29.63 0.43 8.38
N ARG A 360 -28.73 1.15 7.70
CA ARG A 360 -29.03 2.41 6.99
C ARG A 360 -28.81 2.30 5.49
N ARG A 361 -27.87 1.42 5.07
CA ARG A 361 -27.58 1.20 3.66
C ARG A 361 -27.38 -0.30 3.40
N LEU A 362 -28.11 -0.81 2.40
CA LEU A 362 -28.03 -2.19 1.93
C LEU A 362 -27.96 -2.21 0.40
N THR A 363 -26.91 -2.83 -0.16
CA THR A 363 -26.80 -3.04 -1.60
C THR A 363 -26.87 -4.51 -1.93
N LEU A 364 -27.80 -4.88 -2.82
CA LEU A 364 -28.11 -6.26 -3.23
C LEU A 364 -28.20 -6.41 -4.74
N SER A 365 -27.70 -5.44 -5.51
CA SER A 365 -27.76 -5.48 -6.99
C SER A 365 -26.97 -6.66 -7.55
N PHE A 366 -27.39 -7.17 -8.71
CA PHE A 366 -26.72 -8.28 -9.37
C PHE A 366 -26.67 -9.57 -8.52
N ASN A 367 -27.77 -9.94 -7.90
CA ASN A 367 -27.99 -11.19 -7.23
C ASN A 367 -29.09 -11.99 -7.98
N GLN A 368 -29.66 -13.00 -7.34
CA GLN A 368 -30.69 -13.89 -7.90
C GLN A 368 -32.03 -13.76 -7.12
N ILE A 369 -32.29 -12.60 -6.54
CA ILE A 369 -33.46 -12.37 -5.69
C ILE A 369 -34.71 -12.27 -6.59
N PRO A 370 -35.76 -13.06 -6.40
CA PRO A 370 -36.99 -12.98 -7.17
C PRO A 370 -37.85 -11.79 -6.71
N THR A 371 -37.47 -10.58 -7.16
CA THR A 371 -38.05 -9.31 -6.75
C THR A 371 -39.50 -9.11 -7.17
N ASP A 372 -40.03 -9.95 -8.05
CA ASP A 372 -41.45 -9.99 -8.48
C ASP A 372 -42.38 -10.65 -7.44
N GLN A 373 -41.85 -11.48 -6.54
CA GLN A 373 -42.63 -12.13 -5.49
C GLN A 373 -43.10 -11.14 -4.42
N SER A 374 -44.35 -11.26 -3.98
CA SER A 374 -44.97 -10.36 -2.99
C SER A 374 -44.21 -10.31 -1.68
N LYS A 375 -43.72 -11.46 -1.20
CA LYS A 375 -42.87 -11.58 0.00
C LYS A 375 -41.71 -10.57 0.01
N TYR A 376 -40.95 -10.48 -1.08
CA TYR A 376 -39.78 -9.61 -1.14
C TYR A 376 -40.17 -8.14 -1.37
N LYS A 377 -41.22 -7.87 -2.13
CA LYS A 377 -41.78 -6.51 -2.29
C LYS A 377 -42.17 -5.89 -0.95
N ASP A 378 -42.82 -6.67 -0.09
CA ASP A 378 -43.25 -6.19 1.23
C ASP A 378 -42.05 -5.99 2.17
N LEU A 379 -41.08 -6.92 2.19
CA LEU A 379 -39.81 -6.76 2.94
C LEU A 379 -39.03 -5.51 2.52
N PHE A 380 -38.93 -5.24 1.22
CA PHE A 380 -38.20 -4.08 0.72
C PHE A 380 -38.94 -2.77 1.10
N ARG A 381 -40.28 -2.71 0.99
CA ARG A 381 -41.05 -1.56 1.45
C ARG A 381 -40.90 -1.30 2.95
N GLU A 382 -40.87 -2.37 3.75
CA GLU A 382 -40.65 -2.26 5.19
C GLU A 382 -39.28 -1.68 5.51
N ALA A 383 -38.23 -2.13 4.83
CA ALA A 383 -36.89 -1.61 4.98
C ALA A 383 -36.80 -0.11 4.60
N GLU A 384 -37.37 0.27 3.46
CA GLU A 384 -37.45 1.66 3.00
C GLU A 384 -38.22 2.54 3.96
N ALA A 385 -39.34 2.04 4.51
CA ALA A 385 -40.14 2.75 5.53
C ALA A 385 -39.34 3.00 6.84
N ARG A 386 -38.39 2.14 7.17
CA ARG A 386 -37.44 2.34 8.27
C ARG A 386 -36.32 3.30 7.92
N GLY A 387 -36.26 3.83 6.69
CA GLY A 387 -35.21 4.74 6.21
C GLY A 387 -33.94 4.05 5.70
N VAL A 388 -34.01 2.76 5.40
CA VAL A 388 -32.87 2.04 4.81
C VAL A 388 -32.74 2.44 3.35
N TYR A 389 -31.58 2.95 2.96
CA TYR A 389 -31.25 3.08 1.54
C TYR A 389 -31.02 1.69 0.95
N LEU A 390 -31.95 1.26 0.09
CA LEU A 390 -31.94 -0.07 -0.50
C LEU A 390 -31.60 -0.01 -2.00
N ASN A 391 -30.60 -0.76 -2.43
CA ASN A 391 -30.31 -0.94 -3.85
C ASN A 391 -30.42 -2.42 -4.24
N VAL A 392 -31.55 -2.76 -4.87
CA VAL A 392 -31.87 -4.13 -5.35
C VAL A 392 -32.01 -4.21 -6.86
N ARG A 393 -31.51 -3.21 -7.60
CA ARG A 393 -31.64 -3.13 -9.05
C ARG A 393 -30.83 -4.23 -9.75
N SER A 394 -31.24 -4.54 -10.99
CA SER A 394 -30.49 -5.45 -11.88
C SER A 394 -30.26 -6.83 -11.24
N GLN A 395 -31.35 -7.52 -10.85
CA GLN A 395 -31.27 -8.94 -10.49
C GLN A 395 -31.05 -9.71 -11.79
N THR A 396 -29.85 -10.21 -12.00
CA THR A 396 -29.44 -10.94 -13.20
C THR A 396 -28.81 -12.26 -12.81
N ASP A 397 -28.78 -13.20 -13.74
CA ASP A 397 -27.98 -14.42 -13.59
C ASP A 397 -26.50 -14.08 -13.51
N PHE A 398 -26.06 -13.56 -12.36
CA PHE A 398 -24.63 -13.45 -12.09
C PHE A 398 -24.04 -14.86 -12.02
N ARG A 399 -23.14 -15.15 -12.93
CA ARG A 399 -22.43 -16.44 -12.97
C ARG A 399 -20.96 -16.15 -12.64
N PRO A 400 -20.52 -16.54 -11.43
CA PRO A 400 -19.11 -16.45 -11.09
C PRO A 400 -18.30 -17.37 -12.02
N ARG A 401 -17.03 -17.03 -12.21
CA ARG A 401 -16.15 -17.89 -13.02
C ARG A 401 -16.07 -19.29 -12.42
N PRO A 402 -16.14 -20.37 -13.22
CA PRO A 402 -16.09 -21.75 -12.75
C PRO A 402 -14.93 -22.04 -11.81
N TYR A 403 -13.77 -21.50 -12.09
CA TYR A 403 -12.56 -21.61 -11.26
C TYR A 403 -12.78 -21.14 -9.81
N ASN A 404 -13.34 -19.94 -9.62
CA ASN A 404 -13.57 -19.39 -8.29
C ASN A 404 -14.55 -20.25 -7.48
N LEU A 405 -15.55 -20.81 -8.14
CA LEU A 405 -16.52 -21.70 -7.51
C LEU A 405 -15.87 -23.02 -7.04
N VAL A 406 -15.08 -23.64 -7.91
CA VAL A 406 -14.43 -24.90 -7.58
C VAL A 406 -13.39 -24.70 -6.47
N ARG A 407 -12.59 -23.65 -6.52
CA ARG A 407 -11.61 -23.34 -5.49
C ARG A 407 -12.26 -23.07 -4.13
N SER A 408 -13.37 -22.36 -4.12
CA SER A 408 -14.15 -22.13 -2.90
C SER A 408 -14.68 -23.41 -2.28
N LEU A 409 -15.15 -24.36 -3.12
CA LEU A 409 -15.59 -25.69 -2.65
C LEU A 409 -14.45 -26.50 -2.04
N ILE A 410 -13.25 -26.44 -2.60
CA ILE A 410 -12.08 -27.15 -2.07
C ILE A 410 -11.71 -26.64 -0.67
N GLY A 411 -11.73 -25.33 -0.46
CA GLY A 411 -11.44 -24.72 0.83
C GLY A 411 -12.46 -25.02 1.94
N HIS A 412 -13.68 -25.45 1.55
CA HIS A 412 -14.82 -25.67 2.45
C HIS A 412 -15.33 -27.11 2.40
N SER A 413 -14.45 -28.08 2.26
CA SER A 413 -14.81 -29.50 2.15
C SER A 413 -15.87 -29.88 3.20
N SER A 414 -17.12 -30.02 2.78
CA SER A 414 -18.26 -30.60 3.49
C SER A 414 -19.32 -29.68 4.13
N SER A 415 -19.16 -28.38 4.24
CA SER A 415 -20.06 -27.56 5.07
C SER A 415 -21.01 -26.60 4.34
N ASN A 416 -20.87 -26.39 3.03
CA ASN A 416 -21.76 -25.46 2.31
C ASN A 416 -22.66 -26.21 1.30
N ALA A 417 -23.71 -26.88 1.82
CA ALA A 417 -24.69 -27.59 1.01
C ALA A 417 -25.37 -26.66 -0.02
N SER A 418 -25.60 -25.39 0.31
CA SER A 418 -26.27 -24.44 -0.59
C SER A 418 -25.43 -24.09 -1.83
N LEU A 419 -24.11 -24.00 -1.71
CA LEU A 419 -23.24 -23.80 -2.87
C LEU A 419 -23.16 -25.07 -3.74
N GLY A 420 -23.08 -26.25 -3.12
CA GLY A 420 -23.13 -27.52 -3.83
C GLY A 420 -24.41 -27.71 -4.65
N ASP A 421 -25.56 -27.35 -4.07
CA ASP A 421 -26.85 -27.38 -4.76
C ASP A 421 -26.93 -26.35 -5.89
N TYR A 422 -26.39 -25.13 -5.68
CA TYR A 422 -26.29 -24.14 -6.74
C TYR A 422 -25.49 -24.65 -7.94
N LEU A 423 -24.35 -25.27 -7.72
CA LEU A 423 -23.49 -25.79 -8.78
C LEU A 423 -24.18 -26.94 -9.54
N ARG A 424 -24.92 -27.82 -8.86
CA ARG A 424 -25.71 -28.89 -9.49
C ARG A 424 -26.82 -28.31 -10.35
N LEU A 425 -27.55 -27.30 -9.86
CA LEU A 425 -28.68 -26.71 -10.58
C LEU A 425 -28.24 -25.87 -11.79
N ASN A 426 -27.02 -25.34 -11.83
CA ASN A 426 -26.52 -24.48 -12.91
C ASN A 426 -25.58 -25.19 -13.89
N GLY A 427 -25.58 -26.53 -13.93
CA GLY A 427 -24.90 -27.30 -14.99
C GLY A 427 -23.42 -27.56 -14.75
N TYR A 428 -22.96 -27.46 -13.53
CA TYR A 428 -21.59 -27.85 -13.12
C TYR A 428 -21.46 -29.21 -12.42
N PRO A 429 -22.47 -30.16 -12.50
CA PRO A 429 -22.45 -31.39 -11.72
C PRO A 429 -21.22 -32.24 -12.05
N ARG A 430 -20.81 -32.27 -13.31
CA ARG A 430 -19.70 -33.12 -13.76
C ARG A 430 -18.33 -32.63 -13.24
N LEU A 431 -18.16 -31.32 -13.04
CA LEU A 431 -16.93 -30.76 -12.44
C LEU A 431 -16.83 -31.17 -10.97
N ILE A 432 -17.95 -31.11 -10.25
CA ILE A 432 -18.01 -31.52 -8.85
C ILE A 432 -17.75 -33.02 -8.73
N GLU A 433 -18.39 -33.82 -9.57
CA GLU A 433 -18.18 -35.28 -9.58
C GLU A 433 -16.72 -35.65 -9.84
N LEU A 434 -16.11 -35.06 -10.85
CA LEU A 434 -14.69 -35.29 -11.18
C LEU A 434 -13.75 -34.90 -10.07
N PHE A 435 -14.09 -33.83 -9.35
CA PHE A 435 -13.31 -33.38 -8.20
C PHE A 435 -13.51 -34.27 -6.97
N LEU A 436 -14.76 -34.60 -6.62
CA LEU A 436 -15.09 -35.49 -5.50
C LEU A 436 -14.56 -36.91 -5.72
N ASP A 437 -14.51 -37.37 -6.98
CA ASP A 437 -13.91 -38.64 -7.36
C ASP A 437 -12.38 -38.62 -7.39
N GLN A 438 -11.75 -37.54 -7.01
CA GLN A 438 -10.28 -37.33 -7.04
C GLN A 438 -9.64 -37.53 -8.42
N LYS A 439 -10.40 -37.39 -9.50
CA LYS A 439 -9.91 -37.52 -10.88
C LYS A 439 -9.21 -36.28 -11.40
N ILE A 440 -9.36 -35.14 -10.72
CA ILE A 440 -8.62 -33.88 -10.96
C ILE A 440 -7.79 -33.61 -9.72
N LYS A 441 -6.48 -33.48 -9.90
CA LYS A 441 -5.59 -33.05 -8.82
C LYS A 441 -5.70 -31.53 -8.65
N PRO A 442 -5.45 -30.99 -7.43
CA PRO A 442 -5.45 -29.55 -7.20
C PRO A 442 -4.58 -28.75 -8.19
N ASP A 443 -3.42 -29.30 -8.55
CA ASP A 443 -2.46 -28.66 -9.48
C ASP A 443 -2.96 -28.60 -10.94
N ASP A 444 -3.86 -29.52 -11.34
CA ASP A 444 -4.43 -29.57 -12.69
C ASP A 444 -5.72 -28.74 -12.81
N LEU A 445 -6.22 -28.22 -11.69
CA LEU A 445 -7.51 -27.54 -11.62
C LEU A 445 -7.53 -26.25 -12.44
N ASP A 446 -6.44 -25.46 -12.40
CA ASP A 446 -6.29 -24.20 -13.15
C ASP A 446 -6.39 -24.47 -14.65
N THR A 447 -5.71 -25.51 -15.13
CA THR A 447 -5.71 -25.91 -16.54
C THR A 447 -7.08 -26.42 -16.97
N ALA A 448 -7.76 -27.22 -16.13
CA ALA A 448 -9.09 -27.72 -16.40
C ALA A 448 -10.15 -26.61 -16.44
N CYS A 449 -10.07 -25.63 -15.54
CA CYS A 449 -10.99 -24.49 -15.51
C CYS A 449 -10.78 -23.54 -16.70
N LEU A 450 -9.55 -23.28 -17.13
CA LEU A 450 -9.25 -22.48 -18.32
C LEU A 450 -9.79 -23.15 -19.59
N ALA A 451 -9.56 -24.44 -19.76
CA ALA A 451 -10.08 -25.21 -20.89
C ALA A 451 -11.63 -25.20 -20.93
N TRP A 452 -12.26 -25.16 -19.79
CA TRP A 452 -13.71 -25.10 -19.68
C TRP A 452 -14.27 -23.71 -19.97
N GLU A 453 -13.64 -22.63 -19.46
CA GLU A 453 -14.00 -21.25 -19.81
C GLU A 453 -13.92 -21.00 -21.31
N ASP A 454 -12.89 -21.52 -21.99
CA ASP A 454 -12.73 -21.40 -23.42
C ASP A 454 -13.81 -22.17 -24.20
N ALA A 455 -14.17 -23.35 -23.74
CA ALA A 455 -15.25 -24.10 -24.38
C ALA A 455 -16.61 -23.43 -24.24
N LEU A 456 -16.90 -22.81 -23.12
CA LEU A 456 -18.13 -22.03 -22.91
C LEU A 456 -18.17 -20.78 -23.80
N LYS A 457 -17.05 -20.09 -24.00
CA LYS A 457 -16.96 -18.96 -24.94
C LYS A 457 -17.28 -19.34 -26.37
N PHE A 458 -16.93 -20.56 -26.79
CA PHE A 458 -17.14 -21.06 -28.15
C PHE A 458 -18.41 -21.91 -28.32
N GLY A 459 -19.30 -21.95 -27.32
CA GLY A 459 -20.55 -22.70 -27.39
C GLY A 459 -20.38 -24.22 -27.53
N LYS A 460 -19.21 -24.77 -27.17
CA LYS A 460 -18.92 -26.21 -27.24
C LYS A 460 -19.57 -26.96 -26.07
N SER A 461 -20.08 -28.15 -26.35
CA SER A 461 -20.61 -29.02 -25.30
C SER A 461 -19.49 -29.39 -24.31
N LEU A 462 -19.74 -29.22 -23.03
CA LEU A 462 -18.81 -29.53 -21.92
C LEU A 462 -18.43 -31.06 -21.88
N SER A 463 -19.22 -31.91 -22.56
CA SER A 463 -18.93 -33.34 -22.66
C SER A 463 -17.77 -33.68 -23.63
N THR A 464 -17.33 -32.74 -24.43
CA THR A 464 -16.31 -32.95 -25.50
C THR A 464 -14.93 -32.39 -25.15
N ILE A 465 -14.73 -31.81 -23.95
CA ILE A 465 -13.47 -31.25 -23.56
C ILE A 465 -12.54 -32.34 -23.04
N PRO A 466 -11.35 -32.55 -23.64
CA PRO A 466 -10.36 -33.45 -23.08
C PRO A 466 -9.77 -32.83 -21.79
N PHE A 467 -9.89 -33.55 -20.69
CA PHE A 467 -9.21 -33.19 -19.46
C PHE A 467 -7.72 -33.57 -19.56
N PRO A 468 -6.80 -32.72 -19.09
CA PRO A 468 -5.39 -33.10 -18.95
C PRO A 468 -5.30 -34.23 -17.94
N GLY A 469 -4.83 -35.41 -18.38
CA GLY A 469 -4.63 -36.59 -17.52
C GLY A 469 -5.23 -37.92 -18.07
N LYS A 470 -5.65 -37.96 -19.33
CA LYS A 470 -5.86 -39.23 -20.06
C LYS A 470 -4.85 -39.41 -21.15
#